data_720eaffc8305bc122eef2e12ff492f1a
#
_entry.id   720eaffc8305bc122eef2e12ff492f1a
#
_cell.length_a   1.000
_cell.length_b   1.000
_cell.length_c   1.000
_cell.angle_alpha   90.00
_cell.angle_beta   90.00
_cell.angle_gamma   90.00
#
_symmetry.space_group_name_H-M   'P 1'
#
loop_
_entity.id
_entity.type
_entity.pdbx_description
1 polymer ?
#
loop_
_entity_poly.entity_id
_entity_poly.type
_entity_poly.pdbx_seq_one_letter_code
_entity_poly.pdbx_strand_id
1 'polypeptide(L)'
;GEIVNPETGKKIRGKVYKKEKEPAYPELANLKMSDGFKTNAAFFKLSFLDKTSVALGRQFRELLPVLWMKGGAVGKCPALENDNLPNMLILPQNKMAVLVDEIYYSEFDAELSQHPEIQTVFIVTDSETAYRSMIRTYDGKDCYQLYRDYLDNFRINTGR
;
A
#
# COMPACT_ATOMS: atom_id res chain seq x y z
N GLY A 1 -20.83 37.82 -20.24
CA GLY A 1 -21.16 39.10 -19.62
C GLY A 1 -20.42 40.23 -20.29
N GLU A 2 -21.00 41.40 -20.34
CA GLU A 2 -20.32 42.60 -20.81
C GLU A 2 -19.55 43.19 -19.64
N ILE A 3 -18.25 43.41 -19.81
CA ILE A 3 -17.38 44.09 -18.85
C ILE A 3 -17.13 45.50 -19.38
N VAL A 4 -17.34 46.53 -18.55
CA VAL A 4 -16.98 47.92 -18.90
C VAL A 4 -15.63 48.21 -18.25
N ASN A 5 -14.67 48.68 -19.05
CA ASN A 5 -13.40 49.14 -18.53
C ASN A 5 -13.63 50.42 -17.69
N PRO A 6 -13.24 50.41 -16.40
CA PRO A 6 -13.52 51.53 -15.50
C PRO A 6 -12.79 52.85 -15.89
N GLU A 7 -11.64 52.73 -16.62
CA GLU A 7 -10.86 53.91 -17.01
C GLU A 7 -11.29 54.52 -18.34
N THR A 8 -11.82 53.70 -19.26
CA THR A 8 -12.12 54.16 -20.63
C THR A 8 -13.60 54.14 -20.98
N GLY A 9 -14.46 53.56 -20.12
CA GLY A 9 -15.89 53.38 -20.37
C GLY A 9 -16.26 52.46 -21.53
N LYS A 10 -15.28 51.82 -22.17
CA LYS A 10 -15.52 50.93 -23.31
C LYS A 10 -15.97 49.54 -22.86
N LYS A 11 -16.99 49.05 -23.54
CA LYS A 11 -17.46 47.65 -23.34
C LYS A 11 -16.45 46.66 -23.94
N ILE A 12 -15.95 45.74 -23.13
CA ILE A 12 -15.06 44.67 -23.54
C ILE A 12 -15.86 43.37 -23.58
N ARG A 13 -15.91 42.72 -24.73
CA ARG A 13 -16.44 41.36 -24.85
C ARG A 13 -15.33 40.39 -24.43
N GLY A 14 -15.54 39.73 -23.28
CA GLY A 14 -14.62 38.70 -22.76
C GLY A 14 -15.35 37.65 -21.94
N LYS A 15 -14.67 36.52 -21.74
CA LYS A 15 -15.12 35.50 -20.78
C LYS A 15 -14.82 35.98 -19.36
N VAL A 16 -15.86 36.18 -18.55
CA VAL A 16 -15.70 36.48 -17.13
C VAL A 16 -15.53 35.16 -16.41
N TYR A 17 -14.35 34.92 -15.87
CA TYR A 17 -14.12 33.80 -14.97
C TYR A 17 -14.46 34.21 -13.55
N LYS A 18 -15.51 33.62 -12.99
CA LYS A 18 -15.83 33.80 -11.58
C LYS A 18 -14.93 32.84 -10.80
N LYS A 19 -14.05 33.36 -9.95
CA LYS A 19 -13.31 32.54 -9.00
C LYS A 19 -14.28 32.13 -7.89
N GLU A 20 -14.79 30.93 -7.97
CA GLU A 20 -15.43 30.27 -6.83
C GLU A 20 -14.34 29.57 -6.03
N LYS A 21 -14.20 29.92 -4.76
CA LYS A 21 -13.33 29.23 -3.83
C LYS A 21 -14.13 28.06 -3.26
N GLU A 22 -13.97 26.90 -3.87
CA GLU A 22 -14.42 25.67 -3.22
C GLU A 22 -13.32 25.21 -2.25
N PRO A 23 -13.68 24.84 -1.02
CA PRO A 23 -12.71 24.25 -0.10
C PRO A 23 -12.20 22.94 -0.69
N ALA A 24 -10.88 22.75 -0.68
CA ALA A 24 -10.25 21.53 -1.20
C ALA A 24 -10.72 20.26 -0.46
N TYR A 25 -11.21 20.43 0.74
CA TYR A 25 -11.74 19.38 1.61
C TYR A 25 -13.04 19.85 2.25
N PRO A 26 -14.20 19.75 1.55
CA PRO A 26 -15.48 20.23 2.06
C PRO A 26 -15.90 19.56 3.37
N GLU A 27 -15.50 18.31 3.60
CA GLU A 27 -15.74 17.57 4.84
C GLU A 27 -15.05 18.19 6.06
N LEU A 28 -13.98 18.97 5.85
CA LEU A 28 -13.24 19.64 6.93
C LEU A 28 -13.76 21.05 7.24
N ALA A 29 -14.62 21.60 6.39
CA ALA A 29 -15.09 23.00 6.52
C ALA A 29 -15.84 23.27 7.82
N ASN A 30 -16.47 22.25 8.41
CA ASN A 30 -17.27 22.33 9.64
C ASN A 30 -16.56 21.73 10.88
N LEU A 31 -15.33 21.23 10.74
CA LEU A 31 -14.55 20.69 11.84
C LEU A 31 -13.93 21.81 12.66
N LYS A 32 -14.20 21.83 13.96
CA LYS A 32 -13.49 22.71 14.89
C LYS A 32 -12.10 22.14 15.15
N MET A 33 -11.10 23.01 15.31
CA MET A 33 -9.73 22.61 15.64
C MET A 33 -9.67 21.72 16.90
N SER A 34 -10.60 21.91 17.84
CA SER A 34 -10.73 21.12 19.06
C SER A 34 -11.19 19.67 18.83
N ASP A 35 -11.86 19.40 17.72
CA ASP A 35 -12.46 18.09 17.46
C ASP A 35 -11.46 17.10 16.87
N GLY A 36 -10.34 17.62 16.33
CA GLY A 36 -9.29 16.82 15.68
C GLY A 36 -9.79 16.04 14.47
N PHE A 37 -8.93 15.20 13.93
CA PHE A 37 -9.28 14.30 12.84
C PHE A 37 -9.45 12.89 13.37
N LYS A 38 -10.53 12.21 12.96
CA LYS A 38 -10.70 10.77 13.20
C LYS A 38 -9.75 10.02 12.25
N THR A 39 -8.50 9.84 12.65
CA THR A 39 -7.51 9.08 11.89
C THR A 39 -7.00 7.92 12.73
N ASN A 40 -6.62 6.85 12.05
CA ASN A 40 -5.85 5.78 12.69
C ASN A 40 -4.38 6.20 12.71
N ALA A 41 -3.72 6.03 13.85
CA ALA A 41 -2.29 6.22 13.98
C ALA A 41 -1.63 4.93 14.46
N ALA A 42 -0.56 4.52 13.79
CA ALA A 42 0.27 3.41 14.19
C ALA A 42 1.70 3.90 14.43
N PHE A 43 2.29 3.48 15.55
CA PHE A 43 3.65 3.85 15.92
C PHE A 43 4.54 2.62 15.77
N PHE A 44 5.65 2.77 15.05
CA PHE A 44 6.62 1.71 14.81
C PHE A 44 7.95 2.10 15.42
N LYS A 45 8.62 1.14 16.06
CA LYS A 45 10.00 1.27 16.47
C LYS A 45 10.87 0.66 15.37
N LEU A 46 11.72 1.47 14.76
CA LEU A 46 12.74 0.98 13.86
C LEU A 46 13.90 0.43 14.69
N SER A 47 14.25 -0.84 14.48
CA SER A 47 15.37 -1.49 15.17
C SER A 47 16.11 -2.41 14.20
N PHE A 48 17.39 -2.67 14.51
CA PHE A 48 18.14 -3.70 13.78
C PHE A 48 17.75 -5.07 14.33
N LEU A 49 17.58 -6.05 13.45
CA LEU A 49 17.31 -7.43 13.82
C LEU A 49 18.61 -8.10 14.30
N ASP A 50 18.54 -8.87 15.39
CA ASP A 50 19.69 -9.61 15.91
C ASP A 50 19.94 -10.86 15.07
N LYS A 51 21.25 -11.13 14.81
CA LYS A 51 21.76 -12.22 13.99
C LYS A 51 21.23 -13.61 14.37
N THR A 52 21.02 -13.87 15.64
CA THR A 52 20.59 -15.16 16.19
C THR A 52 19.07 -15.36 16.18
N SER A 53 18.32 -14.29 16.01
CA SER A 53 16.85 -14.30 16.08
C SER A 53 16.16 -14.53 14.73
N VAL A 54 16.95 -14.65 13.66
CA VAL A 54 16.44 -14.57 12.28
C VAL A 54 16.24 -15.98 11.69
N ALA A 55 15.26 -16.70 12.24
CA ALA A 55 14.60 -17.75 11.46
C ALA A 55 13.69 -17.11 10.40
N LEU A 56 13.60 -17.70 9.19
CA LEU A 56 12.85 -17.15 8.05
C LEU A 56 11.45 -16.62 8.42
N GLY A 57 10.74 -17.30 9.31
CA GLY A 57 9.43 -16.90 9.79
C GLY A 57 9.41 -15.59 10.59
N ARG A 58 10.45 -15.32 11.38
CA ARG A 58 10.57 -14.06 12.13
C ARG A 58 10.82 -12.87 11.23
N GLN A 59 11.63 -13.01 10.19
CA GLN A 59 11.91 -11.93 9.25
C GLN A 59 10.64 -11.49 8.52
N PHE A 60 9.84 -12.44 8.06
CA PHE A 60 8.60 -12.11 7.37
C PHE A 60 7.60 -11.41 8.31
N ARG A 61 7.52 -11.85 9.55
CA ARG A 61 6.70 -11.21 10.58
C ARG A 61 7.06 -9.75 10.78
N GLU A 62 8.36 -9.43 10.83
CA GLU A 62 8.85 -8.06 10.98
C GLU A 62 8.67 -7.24 9.68
N LEU A 63 8.64 -7.90 8.52
CA LEU A 63 8.42 -7.26 7.24
C LEU A 63 6.94 -6.90 7.01
N LEU A 64 6.02 -7.67 7.57
CA LEU A 64 4.59 -7.51 7.32
C LEU A 64 4.04 -6.10 7.58
N PRO A 65 4.43 -5.37 8.65
CA PRO A 65 4.06 -3.97 8.84
C PRO A 65 4.57 -3.04 7.72
N VAL A 66 5.75 -3.33 7.15
CA VAL A 66 6.31 -2.55 6.04
C VAL A 66 5.51 -2.78 4.77
N LEU A 67 5.13 -4.03 4.49
CA LEU A 67 4.26 -4.37 3.36
C LEU A 67 2.88 -3.72 3.51
N TRP A 68 2.32 -3.73 4.71
CA TRP A 68 1.07 -3.06 5.02
C TRP A 68 1.15 -1.54 4.77
N MET A 69 2.22 -0.87 5.20
CA MET A 69 2.45 0.54 4.89
C MET A 69 2.55 0.78 3.39
N LYS A 70 3.26 -0.10 2.66
CA LYS A 70 3.39 -0.02 1.20
C LYS A 70 2.04 -0.25 0.50
N GLY A 71 1.17 -1.09 1.04
CA GLY A 71 -0.20 -1.33 0.58
C GLY A 71 -1.21 -0.26 0.97
N GLY A 72 -0.75 0.92 1.45
CA GLY A 72 -1.62 2.05 1.77
C GLY A 72 -2.12 2.08 3.21
N ALA A 73 -1.61 1.23 4.10
CA ALA A 73 -1.93 1.19 5.53
C ALA A 73 -3.45 1.07 5.83
N VAL A 74 -4.16 0.31 5.00
CA VAL A 74 -5.62 0.12 5.14
C VAL A 74 -5.93 -0.78 6.33
N GLY A 75 -6.89 -0.38 7.16
CA GLY A 75 -7.31 -1.14 8.33
C GLY A 75 -6.26 -1.21 9.44
N LYS A 76 -6.41 -2.20 10.30
CA LYS A 76 -5.45 -2.47 11.39
C LYS A 76 -4.20 -3.16 10.82
N CYS A 77 -3.02 -2.77 11.29
CA CYS A 77 -1.77 -3.43 10.91
C CYS A 77 -1.87 -4.94 11.18
N PRO A 78 -1.68 -5.80 10.16
CA PRO A 78 -1.76 -7.25 10.35
C PRO A 78 -0.57 -7.75 11.18
N ALA A 79 -0.81 -8.81 11.93
CA ALA A 79 0.21 -9.51 12.70
C ALA A 79 0.05 -11.02 12.51
N LEU A 80 1.16 -11.75 12.49
CA LEU A 80 1.13 -13.21 12.49
C LEU A 80 1.04 -13.70 13.94
N GLU A 81 0.10 -14.57 14.19
CA GLU A 81 -0.09 -15.17 15.53
C GLU A 81 0.99 -16.19 15.86
N ASN A 82 1.53 -16.84 14.84
CA ASN A 82 2.53 -17.89 14.97
C ASN A 82 3.86 -17.48 14.31
N ASP A 83 4.95 -18.07 14.77
CA ASP A 83 6.27 -17.92 14.18
C ASP A 83 6.43 -18.72 12.86
N ASN A 84 5.43 -19.52 12.48
CA ASN A 84 5.43 -20.25 11.22
C ASN A 84 5.17 -19.30 10.05
N LEU A 85 6.04 -19.36 9.05
CA LEU A 85 5.87 -18.63 7.80
C LEU A 85 4.72 -19.25 7.00
N PRO A 86 3.64 -18.52 6.72
CA PRO A 86 2.58 -19.04 5.86
C PRO A 86 3.06 -19.08 4.41
N ASN A 87 2.51 -20.01 3.62
CA ASN A 87 2.82 -20.08 2.19
C ASN A 87 2.20 -18.92 1.41
N MET A 88 1.10 -18.40 1.90
CA MET A 88 0.39 -17.23 1.36
C MET A 88 -0.42 -16.53 2.45
N LEU A 89 -0.73 -15.26 2.23
CA LEU A 89 -1.62 -14.45 3.07
C LEU A 89 -2.63 -13.73 2.20
N ILE A 90 -3.90 -13.89 2.50
CA ILE A 90 -4.99 -13.13 1.91
C ILE A 90 -5.59 -12.26 3.01
N LEU A 91 -5.48 -10.95 2.86
CA LEU A 91 -5.85 -9.96 3.87
C LEU A 91 -6.86 -8.95 3.30
N PRO A 92 -8.13 -9.33 3.14
CA PRO A 92 -9.16 -8.50 2.51
C PRO A 92 -9.39 -7.18 3.26
N GLN A 93 -9.36 -7.22 4.59
CA GLN A 93 -9.53 -6.03 5.45
C GLN A 93 -8.41 -5.00 5.25
N ASN A 94 -7.23 -5.46 4.80
CA ASN A 94 -6.07 -4.62 4.49
C ASN A 94 -5.94 -4.32 3.00
N LYS A 95 -6.87 -4.85 2.18
CA LYS A 95 -6.85 -4.78 0.71
C LYS A 95 -5.54 -5.26 0.10
N MET A 96 -4.87 -6.21 0.73
CA MET A 96 -3.58 -6.73 0.30
C MET A 96 -3.52 -8.26 0.38
N ALA A 97 -2.66 -8.84 -0.46
CA ALA A 97 -2.32 -10.25 -0.45
C ALA A 97 -0.83 -10.46 -0.63
N VAL A 98 -0.30 -11.55 -0.09
CA VAL A 98 1.12 -11.91 -0.20
C VAL A 98 1.25 -13.38 -0.55
N LEU A 99 1.89 -13.67 -1.66
CA LEU A 99 2.35 -15.02 -2.01
C LEU A 99 3.79 -15.17 -1.50
N VAL A 100 3.99 -16.03 -0.51
CA VAL A 100 5.29 -16.23 0.12
C VAL A 100 6.07 -17.36 -0.57
N ASP A 101 5.36 -18.41 -1.00
CA ASP A 101 5.96 -19.52 -1.75
C ASP A 101 5.24 -19.67 -3.10
N GLU A 102 6.01 -19.50 -4.19
CA GLU A 102 5.50 -19.55 -5.56
C GLU A 102 4.90 -20.90 -5.96
N ILE A 103 5.23 -22.00 -5.25
CA ILE A 103 4.64 -23.32 -5.46
C ILE A 103 3.12 -23.28 -5.26
N TYR A 104 2.65 -22.43 -4.35
CA TYR A 104 1.24 -22.26 -4.02
C TYR A 104 0.51 -21.21 -4.87
N TYR A 105 1.09 -20.84 -6.02
CA TYR A 105 0.49 -19.81 -6.87
C TYR A 105 -0.93 -20.16 -7.32
N SER A 106 -1.20 -21.41 -7.65
CA SER A 106 -2.52 -21.84 -8.13
C SER A 106 -3.60 -21.65 -7.08
N GLU A 107 -3.33 -22.04 -5.85
CA GLU A 107 -4.23 -21.87 -4.70
C GLU A 107 -4.39 -20.39 -4.36
N PHE A 108 -3.28 -19.64 -4.41
CA PHE A 108 -3.28 -18.20 -4.18
C PHE A 108 -4.16 -17.45 -5.20
N ASP A 109 -4.03 -17.77 -6.49
CA ASP A 109 -4.82 -17.16 -7.56
C ASP A 109 -6.30 -17.47 -7.43
N ALA A 110 -6.65 -18.72 -7.09
CA ALA A 110 -8.02 -19.14 -6.84
C ALA A 110 -8.65 -18.39 -5.67
N GLU A 111 -7.91 -18.22 -4.57
CA GLU A 111 -8.36 -17.50 -3.38
C GLU A 111 -8.44 -15.99 -3.65
N LEU A 112 -7.42 -15.41 -4.28
CA LEU A 112 -7.39 -13.99 -4.63
C LEU A 112 -8.57 -13.58 -5.53
N SER A 113 -9.01 -14.49 -6.40
CA SER A 113 -10.15 -14.27 -7.29
C SER A 113 -11.48 -14.11 -6.55
N GLN A 114 -11.58 -14.62 -5.33
CA GLN A 114 -12.75 -14.47 -4.46
C GLN A 114 -12.77 -13.12 -3.73
N HIS A 115 -11.65 -12.37 -3.77
CA HIS A 115 -11.45 -11.13 -3.06
C HIS A 115 -11.15 -9.95 -4.02
N PRO A 116 -12.15 -9.48 -4.78
CA PRO A 116 -11.98 -8.36 -5.72
C PRO A 116 -11.57 -7.04 -5.04
N GLU A 117 -11.83 -6.89 -3.74
CA GLU A 117 -11.46 -5.73 -2.94
C GLU A 117 -9.94 -5.60 -2.72
N ILE A 118 -9.16 -6.65 -2.95
CA ILE A 118 -7.70 -6.62 -2.82
C ILE A 118 -7.12 -5.81 -3.96
N GLN A 119 -6.34 -4.79 -3.60
CA GLN A 119 -5.74 -3.84 -4.51
C GLN A 119 -4.23 -4.05 -4.66
N THR A 120 -3.56 -4.53 -3.62
CA THR A 120 -2.11 -4.69 -3.59
C THR A 120 -1.72 -6.15 -3.43
N VAL A 121 -0.83 -6.62 -4.29
CA VAL A 121 -0.34 -8.00 -4.29
C VAL A 121 1.19 -8.02 -4.21
N PHE A 122 1.72 -8.76 -3.25
CA PHE A 122 3.14 -9.00 -3.10
C PHE A 122 3.45 -10.46 -3.45
N ILE A 123 4.48 -10.68 -4.26
CA ILE A 123 4.90 -12.02 -4.70
C ILE A 123 6.38 -12.21 -4.37
N VAL A 124 6.68 -13.20 -3.55
CA VAL A 124 8.05 -13.58 -3.22
C VAL A 124 8.58 -14.56 -4.26
N THR A 125 9.44 -14.08 -5.13
CA THR A 125 10.13 -14.89 -6.14
C THR A 125 11.41 -14.22 -6.59
N ASP A 126 12.45 -14.99 -6.87
CA ASP A 126 13.71 -14.50 -7.44
C ASP A 126 13.70 -14.51 -8.97
N SER A 127 12.67 -15.12 -9.57
CA SER A 127 12.46 -15.18 -11.02
C SER A 127 11.61 -14.03 -11.53
N GLU A 128 12.20 -13.07 -12.21
CA GLU A 128 11.45 -11.99 -12.87
C GLU A 128 10.47 -12.52 -13.93
N THR A 129 10.85 -13.60 -14.62
CA THR A 129 9.99 -14.24 -15.62
C THR A 129 8.76 -14.87 -14.98
N ALA A 130 8.93 -15.57 -13.85
CA ALA A 130 7.82 -16.14 -13.09
C ALA A 130 6.90 -15.02 -12.58
N TYR A 131 7.47 -13.97 -11.98
CA TYR A 131 6.72 -12.81 -11.52
C TYR A 131 5.87 -12.19 -12.63
N ARG A 132 6.48 -11.89 -13.79
CA ARG A 132 5.77 -11.30 -14.94
C ARG A 132 4.66 -12.21 -15.47
N SER A 133 4.85 -13.53 -15.38
CA SER A 133 3.81 -14.48 -15.79
C SER A 133 2.62 -14.46 -14.83
N MET A 134 2.89 -14.45 -13.53
CA MET A 134 1.88 -14.49 -12.47
C MET A 134 1.00 -13.22 -12.47
N ILE A 135 1.59 -12.04 -12.66
CA ILE A 135 0.85 -10.77 -12.56
C ILE A 135 -0.01 -10.45 -13.79
N ARG A 136 0.11 -11.22 -14.88
CA ARG A 136 -0.66 -10.95 -16.12
C ARG A 136 -2.18 -10.97 -15.92
N THR A 137 -2.65 -11.73 -14.95
CA THR A 137 -4.08 -11.86 -14.65
C THR A 137 -4.59 -10.83 -13.64
N TYR A 138 -3.68 -10.00 -13.07
CA TYR A 138 -4.00 -9.06 -12.00
C TYR A 138 -4.16 -7.62 -12.50
N ASP A 139 -4.91 -7.46 -13.60
CA ASP A 139 -5.19 -6.14 -14.17
C ASP A 139 -5.85 -5.21 -13.14
N GLY A 140 -5.28 -3.99 -13.02
CA GLY A 140 -5.77 -2.98 -12.07
C GLY A 140 -5.33 -3.17 -10.62
N LYS A 141 -4.49 -4.17 -10.32
CA LYS A 141 -3.89 -4.34 -9.00
C LYS A 141 -2.44 -3.86 -9.00
N ASP A 142 -2.02 -3.28 -7.89
CA ASP A 142 -0.63 -2.91 -7.65
C ASP A 142 0.18 -4.15 -7.25
N CYS A 143 1.03 -4.64 -8.15
CA CYS A 143 1.83 -5.83 -7.92
C CYS A 143 3.29 -5.49 -7.64
N TYR A 144 3.84 -6.11 -6.61
CA TYR A 144 5.24 -5.91 -6.18
C TYR A 144 5.96 -7.25 -6.06
N GLN A 145 7.13 -7.33 -6.68
CA GLN A 145 8.04 -8.45 -6.50
C GLN A 145 8.85 -8.26 -5.21
N LEU A 146 8.93 -9.33 -4.43
CA LEU A 146 9.82 -9.43 -3.28
C LEU A 146 10.85 -10.52 -3.58
N TYR A 147 12.11 -10.18 -3.53
CA TYR A 147 13.17 -11.15 -3.76
C TYR A 147 13.42 -11.97 -2.51
N ARG A 148 13.43 -13.29 -2.65
CA ARG A 148 13.75 -14.21 -1.55
C ARG A 148 15.16 -13.96 -1.02
N ASP A 149 16.09 -13.67 -1.92
CA ASP A 149 17.46 -13.28 -1.59
C ASP A 149 17.56 -12.07 -0.66
N TYR A 150 16.64 -11.10 -0.73
CA TYR A 150 16.59 -10.01 0.26
C TYR A 150 16.13 -10.50 1.63
N LEU A 151 15.27 -11.50 1.68
CA LEU A 151 14.86 -12.15 2.92
C LEU A 151 15.99 -13.03 3.50
N ASP A 152 16.80 -13.64 2.63
CA ASP A 152 17.93 -14.50 2.97
C ASP A 152 19.25 -13.72 3.13
N ASN A 153 19.50 -12.66 2.37
CA ASN A 153 20.72 -11.85 2.44
C ASN A 153 20.87 -11.02 3.72
N PHE A 154 19.81 -10.74 4.43
CA PHE A 154 19.92 -10.34 5.84
C PHE A 154 20.65 -11.41 6.67
N ARG A 155 20.68 -12.64 6.22
CA ARG A 155 21.38 -13.78 6.81
C ARG A 155 22.89 -13.78 6.50
N ILE A 156 23.30 -13.37 5.29
CA ILE A 156 24.68 -13.44 4.81
C ILE A 156 25.51 -12.26 5.31
N ASN A 157 24.99 -11.04 5.30
CA ASN A 157 25.71 -9.84 5.75
C ASN A 157 25.87 -9.74 7.27
N THR A 158 25.24 -10.62 8.02
CA THR A 158 25.43 -10.72 9.46
C THR A 158 26.44 -11.81 9.87
N GLY A 159 27.05 -12.51 8.92
CA GLY A 159 27.97 -13.63 9.12
C GLY A 159 29.45 -13.26 9.31
N ARG A 160 29.82 -12.04 9.72
CA ARG A 160 31.17 -11.67 10.15
C ARG A 160 31.19 -11.14 11.56
#